data_8cab76d87562723740ce25ac0a3630f4
#
_entry.id   8cab76d87562723740ce25ac0a3630f4
#
_cell.length_a   1.000
_cell.length_b   1.000
_cell.length_c   1.000
_cell.angle_alpha   90.00
_cell.angle_beta   90.00
_cell.angle_gamma   90.00
#
_symmetry.space_group_name_H-M   'P 1'
#
loop_
_entity.id
_entity.type
_entity.pdbx_description
1 polymer ?
#
loop_
_entity_poly.entity_id
_entity_poly.type
_entity_poly.pdbx_seq_one_letter_code
_entity_poly.pdbx_strand_id
1 'polypeptide(L)'
;MSFRNPILSLAAVLVFVSLLVPQQSAAQNSTNAYMIDEGWAKLPNGRMMGAVGKAKVDPDGRHIWAVIRCDAGQDRFGSECLDSDLDPVLKFDPDGNVVESFGSGLFIWPHGIDVDSDGNVWVTDAVSDNNIPAGDDRGHHVIKFSSTGEVLMILGTPGEQGDGPNNFTSPSDVAIASNGDVFIADGHNANGNNRVVKYNSRGEYLMSWGGTGYAPGEFRALHAIAIDPDGRVFVGDRSKSRIQIFDQEGNHSATWTQ
;
A
#
# COMPACT_ATOMS: atom_id res chain seq x y z
N MET A 1 -59.01 -58.08 60.22
CA MET A 1 -58.01 -57.05 60.40
C MET A 1 -56.92 -57.34 59.41
N SER A 2 -56.87 -56.51 58.33
CA SER A 2 -55.97 -56.75 57.22
C SER A 2 -54.87 -55.65 57.24
N PHE A 3 -53.64 -56.04 57.41
CA PHE A 3 -52.48 -55.17 57.32
C PHE A 3 -52.02 -55.09 55.87
N ARG A 4 -52.09 -53.97 55.23
CA ARG A 4 -51.46 -53.66 53.95
C ARG A 4 -50.07 -53.09 54.20
N ASN A 5 -49.07 -53.75 53.66
CA ASN A 5 -47.73 -53.24 53.55
C ASN A 5 -47.63 -52.19 52.38
N PRO A 6 -46.94 -51.07 52.53
CA PRO A 6 -46.62 -50.22 51.40
C PRO A 6 -45.32 -50.66 50.77
N ILE A 7 -45.36 -50.90 49.44
CA ILE A 7 -44.17 -51.13 48.62
C ILE A 7 -43.49 -49.83 48.37
N LEU A 8 -42.26 -49.69 48.88
CA LEU A 8 -41.35 -48.54 48.50
C LEU A 8 -40.82 -48.78 47.10
N SER A 9 -41.18 -47.90 46.19
CA SER A 9 -40.62 -47.85 44.84
C SER A 9 -39.34 -47.06 44.86
N LEU A 10 -38.20 -47.72 44.66
CA LEU A 10 -36.89 -47.08 44.53
C LEU A 10 -36.74 -46.62 43.09
N ALA A 11 -36.87 -45.28 42.87
CA ALA A 11 -36.58 -44.67 41.59
C ALA A 11 -35.05 -44.48 41.47
N ALA A 12 -34.42 -45.26 40.58
CA ALA A 12 -33.02 -45.06 40.23
C ALA A 12 -32.89 -43.85 39.33
N VAL A 13 -32.24 -42.79 39.83
CA VAL A 13 -31.86 -41.62 39.04
C VAL A 13 -30.55 -41.94 38.31
N LEU A 14 -30.62 -42.19 37.01
CA LEU A 14 -29.45 -42.30 36.15
C LEU A 14 -28.93 -40.87 35.82
N VAL A 15 -27.83 -40.46 36.47
CA VAL A 15 -27.12 -39.26 36.11
C VAL A 15 -26.24 -39.53 34.89
N PHE A 16 -26.64 -39.05 33.72
CA PHE A 16 -25.77 -39.01 32.55
C PHE A 16 -24.73 -37.92 32.74
N VAL A 17 -23.51 -38.30 33.11
CA VAL A 17 -22.35 -37.41 33.02
C VAL A 17 -21.91 -37.40 31.55
N SER A 18 -22.32 -36.38 30.81
CA SER A 18 -21.76 -36.13 29.49
C SER A 18 -20.33 -35.62 29.64
N LEU A 19 -19.36 -36.48 29.39
CA LEU A 19 -17.97 -36.10 29.20
C LEU A 19 -17.90 -35.18 27.95
N LEU A 20 -17.82 -33.87 28.17
CA LEU A 20 -17.39 -32.92 27.16
C LEU A 20 -15.93 -33.25 26.82
N VAL A 21 -15.71 -34.06 25.80
CA VAL A 21 -14.40 -34.18 25.16
C VAL A 21 -14.18 -32.86 24.43
N PRO A 22 -13.13 -32.09 24.73
CA PRO A 22 -12.82 -30.93 23.95
C PRO A 22 -12.53 -31.42 22.52
N GLN A 23 -13.36 -31.00 21.55
CA GLN A 23 -13.01 -31.13 20.13
C GLN A 23 -11.79 -30.24 19.93
N GLN A 24 -10.61 -30.88 19.89
CA GLN A 24 -9.46 -30.26 19.27
C GLN A 24 -9.88 -29.98 17.81
N SER A 25 -10.11 -28.69 17.52
CA SER A 25 -10.14 -28.24 16.15
C SER A 25 -8.82 -28.67 15.54
N ALA A 26 -8.87 -29.64 14.62
CA ALA A 26 -7.74 -29.93 13.76
C ALA A 26 -7.43 -28.60 13.06
N ALA A 27 -6.33 -27.95 13.46
CA ALA A 27 -5.74 -26.89 12.67
C ALA A 27 -5.56 -27.52 11.29
N GLN A 28 -6.34 -27.06 10.31
CA GLN A 28 -6.09 -27.40 8.94
C GLN A 28 -4.67 -26.93 8.66
N ASN A 29 -3.75 -27.90 8.54
CA ASN A 29 -2.48 -27.70 7.87
C ASN A 29 -2.83 -27.35 6.42
N SER A 30 -3.20 -26.09 6.17
CA SER A 30 -3.12 -25.52 4.84
C SER A 30 -1.63 -25.55 4.52
N THR A 31 -1.21 -26.52 3.75
CA THR A 31 0.09 -26.45 3.09
C THR A 31 0.10 -25.11 2.38
N ASN A 32 0.95 -24.20 2.86
CA ASN A 32 1.09 -22.88 2.26
C ASN A 32 1.42 -23.13 0.79
N ALA A 33 0.49 -22.78 -0.11
CA ALA A 33 0.66 -22.98 -1.55
C ALA A 33 1.76 -22.05 -2.12
N TYR A 34 2.27 -21.12 -1.30
CA TYR A 34 3.31 -20.18 -1.65
C TYR A 34 4.62 -20.55 -0.93
N MET A 35 5.69 -20.58 -1.67
CA MET A 35 7.06 -20.72 -1.14
C MET A 35 7.76 -19.36 -1.28
N ILE A 36 8.57 -19.03 -0.28
CA ILE A 36 9.46 -17.87 -0.37
C ILE A 36 10.65 -18.29 -1.26
N ASP A 37 10.92 -17.53 -2.29
CA ASP A 37 12.13 -17.64 -3.10
C ASP A 37 13.10 -16.53 -2.68
N GLU A 38 13.95 -16.86 -1.72
CA GLU A 38 15.00 -15.96 -1.25
C GLU A 38 16.10 -15.84 -2.33
N GLY A 39 16.24 -14.67 -2.93
CA GLY A 39 17.24 -14.43 -3.97
C GLY A 39 16.69 -14.46 -5.40
N TRP A 40 15.36 -14.50 -5.56
CA TRP A 40 14.73 -14.32 -6.86
C TRP A 40 15.16 -13.00 -7.52
N ALA A 41 15.10 -11.86 -6.80
CA ALA A 41 15.51 -10.56 -7.33
C ALA A 41 17.04 -10.43 -7.38
N LYS A 42 17.60 -10.36 -8.58
CA LYS A 42 19.04 -10.32 -8.86
C LYS A 42 19.45 -8.90 -9.23
N LEU A 43 19.94 -8.15 -8.26
CA LEU A 43 20.40 -6.79 -8.50
C LEU A 43 21.78 -6.79 -9.17
N PRO A 44 22.02 -5.90 -10.15
CA PRO A 44 23.28 -5.83 -10.87
C PRO A 44 24.43 -5.28 -9.99
N ASN A 45 25.65 -5.56 -10.37
CA ASN A 45 26.89 -4.97 -9.84
C ASN A 45 27.07 -5.11 -8.32
N GLY A 46 26.49 -6.17 -7.71
CA GLY A 46 26.60 -6.39 -6.27
C GLY A 46 25.80 -5.40 -5.42
N ARG A 47 24.89 -4.65 -6.01
CA ARG A 47 23.93 -3.79 -5.29
C ARG A 47 23.15 -4.60 -4.28
N MET A 48 23.00 -4.09 -3.07
CA MET A 48 22.13 -4.68 -2.07
C MET A 48 20.68 -4.23 -2.28
N MET A 49 19.73 -5.09 -1.89
CA MET A 49 18.32 -4.74 -1.91
C MET A 49 18.03 -3.71 -0.81
N GLY A 50 17.62 -2.51 -1.20
CA GLY A 50 17.05 -1.53 -0.28
C GLY A 50 15.64 -1.93 0.15
N ALA A 51 15.02 -1.12 1.00
CA ALA A 51 13.63 -1.31 1.35
C ALA A 51 12.76 -1.15 0.09
N VAL A 52 11.92 -2.15 -0.20
CA VAL A 52 10.95 -2.09 -1.30
C VAL A 52 9.74 -1.30 -0.82
N GLY A 53 9.46 -0.16 -1.44
CA GLY A 53 8.29 0.64 -1.14
C GLY A 53 7.00 -0.06 -1.60
N LYS A 54 6.97 -0.46 -2.87
CA LYS A 54 5.86 -1.21 -3.47
C LYS A 54 6.33 -1.95 -4.73
N ALA A 55 5.60 -2.97 -5.11
CA ALA A 55 5.77 -3.67 -6.37
C ALA A 55 4.44 -3.72 -7.13
N LYS A 56 4.51 -3.74 -8.47
CA LYS A 56 3.36 -3.82 -9.36
C LYS A 56 3.67 -4.74 -10.53
N VAL A 57 2.72 -5.59 -10.88
CA VAL A 57 2.82 -6.42 -12.09
C VAL A 57 2.65 -5.52 -13.32
N ASP A 58 3.55 -5.69 -14.28
CA ASP A 58 3.46 -5.01 -15.58
C ASP A 58 2.19 -5.45 -16.34
N PRO A 59 1.57 -4.60 -17.17
CA PRO A 59 0.41 -4.96 -17.98
C PRO A 59 0.62 -6.19 -18.88
N ASP A 60 1.86 -6.58 -19.16
CA ASP A 60 2.18 -7.81 -19.90
C ASP A 60 1.92 -9.10 -19.08
N GLY A 61 1.60 -8.97 -17.79
CA GLY A 61 1.29 -10.07 -16.89
C GLY A 61 2.49 -10.95 -16.50
N ARG A 62 3.72 -10.54 -16.79
CA ARG A 62 4.93 -11.34 -16.61
C ARG A 62 6.03 -10.64 -15.84
N HIS A 63 6.31 -9.37 -16.16
CA HIS A 63 7.31 -8.57 -15.49
C HIS A 63 6.77 -7.92 -14.23
N ILE A 64 7.67 -7.56 -13.33
CA ILE A 64 7.34 -6.87 -12.09
C ILE A 64 8.13 -5.57 -12.03
N TRP A 65 7.44 -4.47 -11.84
CA TRP A 65 8.03 -3.21 -11.46
C TRP A 65 8.13 -3.12 -9.95
N ALA A 66 9.22 -2.59 -9.45
CA ALA A 66 9.39 -2.29 -8.03
C ALA A 66 10.04 -0.93 -7.83
N VAL A 67 9.57 -0.20 -6.82
CA VAL A 67 10.27 0.97 -6.32
C VAL A 67 11.08 0.56 -5.09
N ILE A 68 12.40 0.78 -5.15
CA ILE A 68 13.36 0.37 -4.14
C ILE A 68 14.10 1.60 -3.63
N ARG A 69 14.08 1.78 -2.32
CA ARG A 69 14.85 2.86 -1.68
C ARG A 69 16.33 2.56 -1.80
N CYS A 70 16.99 3.24 -2.65
CA CYS A 70 18.32 3.15 -3.20
C CYS A 70 19.25 2.12 -2.55
N ASP A 71 19.59 2.21 -1.27
CA ASP A 71 20.58 1.35 -0.66
C ASP A 71 20.12 0.72 0.66
N ALA A 72 20.45 -0.55 0.87
CA ALA A 72 20.22 -1.21 2.14
C ALA A 72 21.29 -0.78 3.15
N GLY A 73 20.87 -0.41 4.35
CA GLY A 73 21.77 -0.17 5.48
C GLY A 73 22.26 1.26 5.63
N GLN A 74 21.61 2.21 5.00
CA GLN A 74 21.83 3.62 5.31
C GLN A 74 21.05 4.04 6.55
N ASP A 75 21.73 4.74 7.47
CA ASP A 75 21.12 5.32 8.68
C ASP A 75 20.22 6.54 8.37
N ARG A 76 19.77 6.67 7.11
CA ARG A 76 19.01 7.82 6.61
C ARG A 76 17.56 7.43 6.31
N PHE A 77 16.86 6.88 7.29
CA PHE A 77 15.45 6.55 7.11
C PHE A 77 14.63 7.76 6.66
N GLY A 78 13.97 7.64 5.51
CA GLY A 78 13.15 8.69 4.91
C GLY A 78 13.91 9.60 3.92
N SER A 79 15.20 9.30 3.64
CA SER A 79 16.01 10.04 2.65
C SER A 79 17.08 9.17 2.00
N GLU A 80 16.79 7.87 1.83
CA GLU A 80 17.79 6.88 1.40
C GLU A 80 18.31 7.14 -0.02
N CYS A 81 17.57 7.84 -0.87
CA CYS A 81 18.00 8.19 -2.23
C CYS A 81 18.57 9.62 -2.35
N LEU A 82 18.69 10.37 -1.26
CA LEU A 82 19.10 11.78 -1.30
C LEU A 82 20.44 12.01 -2.02
N ASP A 83 21.46 11.26 -1.64
CA ASP A 83 22.82 11.37 -2.17
C ASP A 83 23.23 10.09 -2.94
N SER A 84 22.28 9.43 -3.59
CA SER A 84 22.51 8.16 -4.27
C SER A 84 22.35 8.30 -5.78
N ASP A 85 23.29 7.72 -6.52
CA ASP A 85 23.23 7.59 -7.99
C ASP A 85 22.51 6.32 -8.45
N LEU A 86 21.90 5.56 -7.53
CA LEU A 86 21.18 4.33 -7.85
C LEU A 86 19.78 4.63 -8.40
N ASP A 87 19.40 3.89 -9.42
CA ASP A 87 18.02 3.93 -9.92
C ASP A 87 17.05 3.30 -8.90
N PRO A 88 16.03 4.02 -8.42
CA PRO A 88 15.06 3.45 -7.50
C PRO A 88 13.95 2.64 -8.18
N VAL A 89 13.70 2.86 -9.47
CA VAL A 89 12.66 2.16 -10.22
C VAL A 89 13.29 1.04 -11.04
N LEU A 90 12.87 -0.20 -10.78
CA LEU A 90 13.43 -1.37 -11.45
C LEU A 90 12.33 -2.24 -12.04
N LYS A 91 12.57 -2.77 -13.24
CA LYS A 91 11.75 -3.81 -13.87
C LYS A 91 12.46 -5.14 -13.82
N PHE A 92 11.78 -6.16 -13.30
CA PHE A 92 12.29 -7.52 -13.21
C PHE A 92 11.60 -8.41 -14.22
N ASP A 93 12.37 -9.28 -14.88
CA ASP A 93 11.84 -10.38 -15.67
C ASP A 93 11.32 -11.52 -14.74
N PRO A 94 10.64 -12.56 -15.30
CA PRO A 94 10.17 -13.69 -14.50
C PRO A 94 11.29 -14.47 -13.79
N ASP A 95 12.52 -14.37 -14.26
CA ASP A 95 13.68 -15.02 -13.65
C ASP A 95 14.36 -14.15 -12.59
N GLY A 96 13.83 -12.95 -12.33
CA GLY A 96 14.31 -12.00 -11.33
C GLY A 96 15.51 -11.16 -11.79
N ASN A 97 15.85 -11.13 -13.07
CA ASN A 97 16.89 -10.24 -13.57
C ASN A 97 16.31 -8.84 -13.81
N VAL A 98 17.08 -7.81 -13.50
CA VAL A 98 16.71 -6.43 -13.83
C VAL A 98 16.88 -6.24 -15.35
N VAL A 99 15.79 -5.85 -16.01
CA VAL A 99 15.74 -5.62 -17.47
C VAL A 99 15.59 -4.15 -17.82
N GLU A 100 15.14 -3.32 -16.88
CA GLU A 100 15.05 -1.86 -17.01
C GLU A 100 15.29 -1.22 -15.66
N SER A 101 15.92 -0.04 -15.59
CA SER A 101 16.04 0.76 -14.37
C SER A 101 16.21 2.24 -14.70
N PHE A 102 15.64 3.10 -13.85
CA PHE A 102 15.71 4.56 -14.00
C PHE A 102 15.31 5.30 -12.72
N GLY A 103 15.41 6.63 -12.77
CA GLY A 103 14.92 7.54 -11.73
C GLY A 103 15.99 8.00 -10.75
N SER A 104 17.27 7.68 -11.01
CA SER A 104 18.40 8.24 -10.24
C SER A 104 18.34 9.77 -10.17
N GLY A 105 18.58 10.34 -8.99
CA GLY A 105 18.60 11.77 -8.77
C GLY A 105 17.25 12.48 -8.77
N LEU A 106 16.13 11.78 -9.00
CA LEU A 106 14.79 12.37 -9.08
C LEU A 106 13.99 12.29 -7.78
N PHE A 107 14.42 11.47 -6.83
CA PHE A 107 13.70 11.18 -5.60
C PHE A 107 14.61 11.35 -4.37
N ILE A 108 14.00 11.69 -3.26
CA ILE A 108 14.62 11.61 -1.92
C ILE A 108 14.15 10.33 -1.22
N TRP A 109 12.84 10.07 -1.23
CA TRP A 109 12.23 8.93 -0.57
C TRP A 109 11.12 8.28 -1.42
N PRO A 110 11.48 7.61 -2.51
CA PRO A 110 10.51 6.96 -3.39
C PRO A 110 9.71 5.91 -2.61
N HIS A 111 8.37 5.87 -2.83
CA HIS A 111 7.50 5.10 -1.95
C HIS A 111 6.47 4.25 -2.68
N GLY A 112 5.51 4.85 -3.36
CA GLY A 112 4.44 4.17 -4.10
C GLY A 112 4.76 4.02 -5.57
N ILE A 113 4.24 2.97 -6.20
CA ILE A 113 4.35 2.73 -7.64
C ILE A 113 3.05 2.15 -8.19
N ASP A 114 2.62 2.59 -9.35
CA ASP A 114 1.61 1.94 -10.17
C ASP A 114 2.01 1.99 -11.65
N VAL A 115 1.38 1.16 -12.48
CA VAL A 115 1.64 1.11 -13.92
C VAL A 115 0.31 1.20 -14.64
N ASP A 116 0.19 2.17 -15.55
CA ASP A 116 -1.02 2.34 -16.35
C ASP A 116 -1.12 1.31 -17.49
N SER A 117 -2.27 1.27 -18.16
CA SER A 117 -2.53 0.32 -19.26
C SER A 117 -1.60 0.47 -20.45
N ASP A 118 -0.98 1.64 -20.61
CA ASP A 118 -0.01 1.92 -21.67
C ASP A 118 1.42 1.53 -21.30
N GLY A 119 1.62 1.01 -20.05
CA GLY A 119 2.92 0.61 -19.52
C GLY A 119 3.73 1.77 -18.94
N ASN A 120 3.13 2.96 -18.75
CA ASN A 120 3.82 4.06 -18.09
C ASN A 120 3.84 3.85 -16.58
N VAL A 121 4.94 4.21 -15.96
CA VAL A 121 5.23 3.95 -14.54
C VAL A 121 5.05 5.24 -13.74
N TRP A 122 4.24 5.17 -12.68
CA TRP A 122 3.96 6.27 -11.80
C TRP A 122 4.62 6.02 -10.44
N VAL A 123 5.36 7.00 -9.92
CA VAL A 123 6.11 6.86 -8.66
C VAL A 123 5.93 8.09 -7.79
N THR A 124 5.67 7.87 -6.49
CA THR A 124 5.53 8.94 -5.49
C THR A 124 6.83 9.18 -4.73
N ASP A 125 7.09 10.42 -4.32
CA ASP A 125 8.12 10.76 -3.34
C ASP A 125 7.47 11.20 -2.02
N ALA A 126 7.50 10.31 -1.03
CA ALA A 126 6.82 10.51 0.26
C ALA A 126 7.71 11.18 1.32
N VAL A 127 8.77 11.85 0.93
CA VAL A 127 9.70 12.52 1.85
C VAL A 127 8.96 13.47 2.79
N SER A 128 9.44 13.58 4.02
CA SER A 128 8.99 14.63 4.95
C SER A 128 9.92 15.85 4.89
N ASP A 129 9.40 17.03 5.15
CA ASP A 129 10.17 18.30 5.06
C ASP A 129 11.48 18.29 5.83
N ASN A 130 11.50 17.64 6.99
CA ASN A 130 12.70 17.56 7.83
C ASN A 130 13.86 16.80 7.15
N ASN A 131 13.56 16.05 6.08
CA ASN A 131 14.51 15.25 5.33
C ASN A 131 14.89 15.89 3.99
N ILE A 132 14.32 17.06 3.66
CA ILE A 132 14.67 17.81 2.45
C ILE A 132 15.75 18.82 2.82
N PRO A 133 16.95 18.77 2.22
CA PRO A 133 17.98 19.79 2.43
C PRO A 133 17.52 21.16 1.93
N ALA A 134 17.99 22.21 2.57
CA ALA A 134 17.70 23.57 2.13
C ALA A 134 18.15 23.80 0.69
N GLY A 135 17.20 24.17 -0.18
CA GLY A 135 17.44 24.42 -1.60
C GLY A 135 17.40 23.17 -2.50
N ASP A 136 17.07 21.99 -1.97
CA ASP A 136 16.74 20.82 -2.78
C ASP A 136 15.31 20.98 -3.31
N ASP A 137 15.13 20.74 -4.60
CA ASP A 137 13.87 20.88 -5.32
C ASP A 137 13.17 19.54 -5.58
N ARG A 138 13.53 18.49 -4.82
CA ARG A 138 12.90 17.15 -4.88
C ARG A 138 11.90 16.97 -3.74
N GLY A 139 11.08 15.91 -3.85
CA GLY A 139 10.09 15.55 -2.83
C GLY A 139 8.71 16.14 -3.08
N HIS A 140 7.72 15.60 -2.37
CA HIS A 140 6.31 16.01 -2.43
C HIS A 140 5.68 15.97 -3.82
N HIS A 141 6.13 15.07 -4.69
CA HIS A 141 5.65 14.96 -6.07
C HIS A 141 5.34 13.51 -6.47
N VAL A 142 4.67 13.38 -7.61
CA VAL A 142 4.45 12.10 -8.30
C VAL A 142 4.95 12.25 -9.73
N ILE A 143 5.81 11.34 -10.18
CA ILE A 143 6.35 11.36 -11.54
C ILE A 143 5.72 10.24 -12.34
N LYS A 144 5.27 10.56 -13.57
CA LYS A 144 4.94 9.60 -14.61
C LYS A 144 6.13 9.44 -15.54
N PHE A 145 6.57 8.21 -15.72
CA PHE A 145 7.61 7.83 -16.67
C PHE A 145 7.04 7.02 -17.83
N SER A 146 7.69 7.07 -18.97
CA SER A 146 7.55 6.00 -19.97
C SER A 146 8.11 4.68 -19.42
N SER A 147 7.82 3.57 -20.09
CA SER A 147 8.40 2.25 -19.74
C SER A 147 9.92 2.19 -19.84
N THR A 148 10.57 3.22 -20.42
CA THR A 148 12.03 3.34 -20.60
C THR A 148 12.63 4.50 -19.81
N GLY A 149 11.87 5.08 -18.85
CA GLY A 149 12.37 6.08 -17.91
C GLY A 149 12.35 7.55 -18.37
N GLU A 150 11.72 7.86 -19.52
CA GLU A 150 11.49 9.23 -19.90
C GLU A 150 10.43 9.87 -18.99
N VAL A 151 10.70 11.04 -18.41
CA VAL A 151 9.73 11.80 -17.61
C VAL A 151 8.65 12.37 -18.52
N LEU A 152 7.42 11.89 -18.38
CA LEU A 152 6.26 12.33 -19.18
C LEU A 152 5.42 13.38 -18.48
N MET A 153 5.35 13.34 -17.13
CA MET A 153 4.54 14.26 -16.34
C MET A 153 5.04 14.28 -14.90
N ILE A 154 4.89 15.45 -14.25
CA ILE A 154 5.07 15.62 -12.82
C ILE A 154 3.79 16.20 -12.24
N LEU A 155 3.22 15.57 -11.21
CA LEU A 155 2.13 16.10 -10.40
C LEU A 155 2.70 16.58 -9.06
N GLY A 156 2.18 17.67 -8.56
CA GLY A 156 2.76 18.38 -7.42
C GLY A 156 3.79 19.43 -7.86
N THR A 157 4.22 20.24 -6.90
CA THR A 157 5.35 21.16 -7.08
C THR A 157 6.55 20.55 -6.36
N PRO A 158 7.56 20.06 -7.09
CA PRO A 158 8.70 19.40 -6.46
C PRO A 158 9.39 20.30 -5.41
N GLY A 159 9.70 19.74 -4.25
CA GLY A 159 10.29 20.47 -3.12
C GLY A 159 9.33 21.35 -2.31
N GLU A 160 8.07 21.49 -2.72
CA GLU A 160 7.09 22.35 -2.05
C GLU A 160 5.92 21.53 -1.48
N GLN A 161 5.80 21.47 -0.15
CA GLN A 161 4.61 20.91 0.48
C GLN A 161 3.41 21.87 0.43
N GLY A 162 2.21 21.29 0.50
CA GLY A 162 1.00 22.09 0.58
C GLY A 162 -0.28 21.24 0.45
N ASP A 163 -1.42 21.91 0.63
CA ASP A 163 -2.76 21.32 0.56
C ASP A 163 -3.56 21.76 -0.67
N GLY A 164 -2.95 22.57 -1.53
CA GLY A 164 -3.55 23.04 -2.78
C GLY A 164 -3.72 21.91 -3.82
N PRO A 165 -4.38 22.21 -4.95
CA PRO A 165 -4.61 21.24 -6.02
C PRO A 165 -3.32 20.77 -6.71
N ASN A 166 -2.22 21.53 -6.61
CA ASN A 166 -0.92 21.24 -7.23
C ASN A 166 0.19 21.01 -6.19
N ASN A 167 -0.15 20.69 -4.95
CA ASN A 167 0.82 20.44 -3.90
C ASN A 167 0.42 19.18 -3.13
N PHE A 168 1.41 18.49 -2.58
CA PHE A 168 1.23 17.35 -1.69
C PHE A 168 2.01 17.56 -0.39
N THR A 169 1.67 16.74 0.61
CA THR A 169 2.47 16.62 1.83
C THR A 169 2.76 15.14 2.08
N SER A 170 3.88 14.65 1.57
CA SER A 170 4.31 13.25 1.64
C SER A 170 3.35 12.29 0.91
N PRO A 171 3.18 12.37 -0.43
CA PRO A 171 2.33 11.46 -1.18
C PRO A 171 2.88 10.03 -1.10
N SER A 172 2.12 9.14 -0.44
CA SER A 172 2.60 7.80 -0.08
C SER A 172 2.38 6.77 -1.15
N ASP A 173 1.30 6.88 -1.92
CA ASP A 173 0.97 5.88 -2.93
C ASP A 173 0.12 6.47 -4.06
N VAL A 174 0.10 5.76 -5.18
CA VAL A 174 -0.64 6.11 -6.39
C VAL A 174 -1.39 4.89 -6.92
N ALA A 175 -2.59 5.11 -7.47
CA ALA A 175 -3.36 4.09 -8.18
C ALA A 175 -3.99 4.69 -9.45
N ILE A 176 -3.95 3.94 -10.55
CA ILE A 176 -4.48 4.38 -11.84
C ILE A 176 -5.76 3.59 -12.14
N ALA A 177 -6.85 4.30 -12.35
CA ALA A 177 -8.11 3.70 -12.76
C ALA A 177 -8.09 3.28 -14.25
N SER A 178 -9.02 2.41 -14.65
CA SER A 178 -9.12 1.90 -16.02
C SER A 178 -9.41 2.97 -17.07
N ASN A 179 -9.98 4.10 -16.66
CA ASN A 179 -10.21 5.28 -17.52
C ASN A 179 -9.00 6.23 -17.58
N GLY A 180 -7.91 5.91 -16.87
CA GLY A 180 -6.70 6.71 -16.78
C GLY A 180 -6.71 7.77 -15.68
N ASP A 181 -7.78 7.90 -14.88
CA ASP A 181 -7.79 8.80 -13.72
C ASP A 181 -6.75 8.34 -12.69
N VAL A 182 -6.08 9.30 -12.07
CA VAL A 182 -4.96 9.10 -11.14
C VAL A 182 -5.42 9.44 -9.74
N PHE A 183 -5.25 8.52 -8.81
CA PHE A 183 -5.60 8.68 -7.40
C PHE A 183 -4.32 8.64 -6.56
N ILE A 184 -4.11 9.65 -5.74
CA ILE A 184 -2.90 9.81 -4.93
C ILE A 184 -3.30 9.83 -3.45
N ALA A 185 -2.69 8.95 -2.66
CA ALA A 185 -2.78 8.97 -1.22
C ALA A 185 -1.79 10.00 -0.67
N ASP A 186 -2.28 11.17 -0.26
CA ASP A 186 -1.48 12.31 0.18
C ASP A 186 -1.51 12.45 1.70
N GLY A 187 -0.42 12.03 2.36
CA GLY A 187 -0.30 12.09 3.82
C GLY A 187 0.30 10.85 4.46
N HIS A 188 1.55 10.52 4.15
CA HIS A 188 2.27 9.38 4.71
C HIS A 188 2.33 9.36 6.23
N ASN A 189 2.28 10.50 6.88
CA ASN A 189 2.34 10.65 8.32
C ASN A 189 1.11 11.41 8.88
N ALA A 190 0.94 11.36 10.21
CA ALA A 190 -0.23 11.93 10.87
C ALA A 190 -0.36 13.47 10.73
N ASN A 191 0.71 14.15 10.37
CA ASN A 191 0.75 15.60 10.15
C ASN A 191 0.62 15.99 8.67
N GLY A 192 0.50 15.00 7.76
CA GLY A 192 0.24 15.22 6.35
C GLY A 192 -1.19 15.67 6.08
N ASN A 193 -1.51 15.90 4.81
CA ASN A 193 -2.85 16.34 4.38
C ASN A 193 -3.94 15.28 4.68
N ASN A 194 -3.57 14.02 4.74
CA ASN A 194 -4.47 12.89 5.04
C ASN A 194 -5.69 12.87 4.11
N ARG A 195 -5.46 13.01 2.82
CA ARG A 195 -6.49 13.06 1.79
C ARG A 195 -6.14 12.17 0.59
N VAL A 196 -7.14 11.81 -0.19
CA VAL A 196 -6.96 11.29 -1.55
C VAL A 196 -7.16 12.43 -2.52
N VAL A 197 -6.26 12.56 -3.50
CA VAL A 197 -6.37 13.56 -4.57
C VAL A 197 -6.57 12.84 -5.89
N LYS A 198 -7.53 13.31 -6.68
CA LYS A 198 -7.88 12.75 -7.99
C LYS A 198 -7.53 13.73 -9.11
N TYR A 199 -6.83 13.22 -10.12
CA TYR A 199 -6.54 13.90 -11.38
C TYR A 199 -7.09 13.09 -12.55
N ASN A 200 -7.29 13.73 -13.70
CA ASN A 200 -7.53 12.98 -14.93
C ASN A 200 -6.21 12.51 -15.57
N SER A 201 -6.30 11.75 -16.65
CA SER A 201 -5.14 11.21 -17.38
C SER A 201 -4.19 12.26 -17.97
N ARG A 202 -4.63 13.55 -18.07
CA ARG A 202 -3.82 14.68 -18.52
C ARG A 202 -3.16 15.44 -17.36
N GLY A 203 -3.35 14.99 -16.11
CA GLY A 203 -2.81 15.67 -14.93
C GLY A 203 -3.61 16.90 -14.48
N GLU A 204 -4.86 17.05 -14.94
CA GLU A 204 -5.73 18.12 -14.48
C GLU A 204 -6.42 17.67 -13.18
N TYR A 205 -6.35 18.52 -12.15
CA TYR A 205 -7.02 18.27 -10.87
C TYR A 205 -8.53 18.16 -11.05
N LEU A 206 -9.13 17.13 -10.49
CA LEU A 206 -10.58 16.91 -10.49
C LEU A 206 -11.19 17.20 -9.12
N MET A 207 -10.68 16.57 -8.08
CA MET A 207 -11.19 16.68 -6.73
C MET A 207 -10.25 16.10 -5.69
N SER A 208 -10.55 16.33 -4.42
CA SER A 208 -9.94 15.61 -3.31
C SER A 208 -10.97 15.36 -2.22
N TRP A 209 -10.73 14.32 -1.41
CA TRP A 209 -11.54 14.02 -0.23
C TRP A 209 -10.67 13.49 0.90
N GLY A 210 -11.19 13.55 2.11
CA GLY A 210 -10.48 13.15 3.31
C GLY A 210 -10.18 14.34 4.21
N GLY A 211 -9.24 14.14 5.08
CA GLY A 211 -8.80 15.07 6.12
C GLY A 211 -8.39 14.31 7.36
N THR A 212 -7.74 15.00 8.30
CA THR A 212 -7.25 14.39 9.52
C THR A 212 -8.38 14.10 10.50
N GLY A 213 -8.59 12.83 10.86
CA GLY A 213 -9.62 12.45 11.81
C GLY A 213 -9.82 10.94 11.97
N TYR A 214 -11.00 10.57 12.52
CA TYR A 214 -11.36 9.19 12.89
C TYR A 214 -12.66 8.71 12.25
N ALA A 215 -13.48 9.63 11.77
CA ALA A 215 -14.77 9.30 11.16
C ALA A 215 -14.58 8.57 9.81
N PRO A 216 -15.63 7.96 9.25
CA PRO A 216 -15.64 7.52 7.86
C PRO A 216 -15.28 8.68 6.93
N GLY A 217 -14.34 8.46 6.03
CA GLY A 217 -13.80 9.48 5.13
C GLY A 217 -12.66 10.33 5.71
N GLU A 218 -12.35 10.22 6.99
CA GLU A 218 -11.18 10.87 7.61
C GLU A 218 -10.04 9.87 7.79
N PHE A 219 -8.78 10.34 7.87
CA PHE A 219 -7.57 9.51 7.93
C PHE A 219 -6.55 10.05 8.94
N ARG A 220 -5.54 9.22 9.28
CA ARG A 220 -4.43 9.63 10.17
C ARG A 220 -3.04 9.37 9.61
N ALA A 221 -2.89 8.49 8.66
CA ALA A 221 -1.69 8.28 7.87
C ALA A 221 -2.07 7.38 6.69
N LEU A 222 -2.42 7.98 5.57
CA LEU A 222 -2.64 7.22 4.34
C LEU A 222 -1.34 6.59 3.91
N HIS A 223 -1.37 5.28 3.65
CA HIS A 223 -0.14 4.57 3.33
C HIS A 223 -0.23 3.76 2.03
N ALA A 224 -1.42 3.38 1.64
CA ALA A 224 -1.65 2.60 0.43
C ALA A 224 -2.98 2.98 -0.22
N ILE A 225 -3.02 2.91 -1.53
CA ILE A 225 -4.25 3.04 -2.32
C ILE A 225 -4.26 1.99 -3.42
N ALA A 226 -5.44 1.43 -3.69
CA ALA A 226 -5.66 0.49 -4.78
C ALA A 226 -7.06 0.65 -5.36
N ILE A 227 -7.23 0.28 -6.62
CA ILE A 227 -8.52 0.29 -7.30
C ILE A 227 -8.77 -1.12 -7.81
N ASP A 228 -9.96 -1.65 -7.55
CA ASP A 228 -10.34 -2.96 -8.04
C ASP A 228 -11.00 -2.87 -9.44
N PRO A 229 -11.26 -4.02 -10.10
CA PRO A 229 -11.89 -4.04 -11.42
C PRO A 229 -13.30 -3.43 -11.45
N ASP A 230 -14.00 -3.35 -10.31
CA ASP A 230 -15.30 -2.72 -10.18
C ASP A 230 -15.22 -1.19 -10.00
N GLY A 231 -14.00 -0.63 -9.93
CA GLY A 231 -13.74 0.80 -9.76
C GLY A 231 -13.82 1.27 -8.31
N ARG A 232 -13.87 0.35 -7.32
CA ARG A 232 -13.84 0.74 -5.90
C ARG A 232 -12.43 1.12 -5.48
N VAL A 233 -12.31 2.20 -4.73
CA VAL A 233 -11.05 2.75 -4.23
C VAL A 233 -10.83 2.29 -2.79
N PHE A 234 -9.77 1.52 -2.56
CA PHE A 234 -9.37 1.01 -1.26
C PHE A 234 -8.23 1.87 -0.71
N VAL A 235 -8.42 2.47 0.45
CA VAL A 235 -7.44 3.37 1.07
C VAL A 235 -7.00 2.81 2.41
N GLY A 236 -5.71 2.52 2.52
CA GLY A 236 -5.09 2.01 3.75
C GLY A 236 -4.74 3.14 4.71
N ASP A 237 -5.45 3.23 5.84
CA ASP A 237 -5.19 4.14 6.95
C ASP A 237 -4.33 3.43 8.00
N ARG A 238 -3.00 3.50 7.84
CA ARG A 238 -2.02 2.76 8.65
C ARG A 238 -2.17 3.02 10.14
N SER A 239 -2.28 4.28 10.55
CA SER A 239 -2.35 4.64 11.97
C SER A 239 -3.66 4.23 12.64
N LYS A 240 -4.64 3.77 11.88
CA LYS A 240 -5.93 3.27 12.38
C LYS A 240 -6.13 1.78 12.14
N SER A 241 -5.15 1.09 11.56
CA SER A 241 -5.24 -0.33 11.24
C SER A 241 -6.55 -0.68 10.52
N ARG A 242 -6.93 0.14 9.53
CA ARG A 242 -8.17 -0.01 8.76
C ARG A 242 -7.95 0.22 7.28
N ILE A 243 -8.84 -0.33 6.47
CA ILE A 243 -8.99 -0.01 5.06
C ILE A 243 -10.38 0.63 4.89
N GLN A 244 -10.43 1.80 4.29
CA GLN A 244 -11.69 2.43 3.92
C GLN A 244 -11.93 2.28 2.42
N ILE A 245 -13.18 2.04 2.03
CA ILE A 245 -13.58 1.77 0.65
C ILE A 245 -14.50 2.89 0.19
N PHE A 246 -14.20 3.41 -1.00
CA PHE A 246 -14.92 4.53 -1.62
C PHE A 246 -15.30 4.18 -3.06
N ASP A 247 -16.26 4.91 -3.61
CA ASP A 247 -16.37 5.04 -5.07
C ASP A 247 -15.33 6.06 -5.60
N GLN A 248 -15.28 6.25 -6.91
CA GLN A 248 -14.32 7.18 -7.53
C GLN A 248 -14.70 8.66 -7.37
N GLU A 249 -15.85 8.95 -6.81
CA GLU A 249 -16.34 10.29 -6.43
C GLU A 249 -16.07 10.59 -4.94
N GLY A 250 -15.39 9.68 -4.22
CA GLY A 250 -14.99 9.86 -2.83
C GLY A 250 -16.12 9.56 -1.82
N ASN A 251 -17.23 8.95 -2.24
CA ASN A 251 -18.27 8.53 -1.31
C ASN A 251 -17.86 7.27 -0.58
N HIS A 252 -17.81 7.33 0.75
CA HIS A 252 -17.46 6.19 1.61
C HIS A 252 -18.54 5.11 1.53
N SER A 253 -18.13 3.87 1.31
CA SER A 253 -19.05 2.71 1.20
C SER A 253 -18.86 1.69 2.31
N ALA A 254 -17.62 1.46 2.77
CA ALA A 254 -17.33 0.49 3.82
C ALA A 254 -16.01 0.78 4.53
N THR A 255 -15.84 0.19 5.71
CA THR A 255 -14.57 0.17 6.44
C THR A 255 -14.29 -1.25 6.91
N TRP A 256 -13.07 -1.74 6.63
CA TRP A 256 -12.55 -2.99 7.17
C TRP A 256 -11.59 -2.67 8.32
N THR A 257 -11.81 -3.29 9.47
CA THR A 257 -10.95 -3.22 10.66
C THR A 257 -10.51 -4.63 11.04
N GLN A 258 -9.36 -4.75 11.70
CA GLN A 258 -8.94 -5.98 12.36
C GLN A 258 -9.66 -6.14 13.69
#